data_b3e704659b009612b098ad159edc435f
#
_entry.id   b3e704659b009612b098ad159edc435f
#
_cell.length_a   1.000
_cell.length_b   1.000
_cell.length_c   1.000
_cell.angle_alpha   90.00
_cell.angle_beta   90.00
_cell.angle_gamma   90.00
#
_symmetry.space_group_name_H-M   'P 1'
#
loop_
_entity.id
_entity.type
_entity.pdbx_description
1 polymer ?
#
loop_
_entity_poly.entity_id
_entity_poly.type
_entity_poly.pdbx_seq_one_letter_code
_entity_poly.pdbx_strand_id
1 'polypeptide(L)'
;MANDSNGIWEILKIILPALIVFVTAYFLFRNMLENDKRRREFEFRVLQAKEMTPLKLQAYERLTLFLERISPESMLIRHAPHDLTVGQYHQVLLTAIRQEYEHNLSQQIYVSAVLWQTIRGAKEKMIVVINRSAEELDQQGAGYELGKKIFSNYLEEDPAPVALALSDLKNEVRKFI
;
A
#
# COMPACT_ATOMS: atom_id res chain seq x y z
N MET A 1 78.69 26.09 6.32
CA MET A 1 77.51 25.30 6.81
C MET A 1 76.46 26.14 7.52
N ALA A 2 76.53 27.44 7.69
CA ALA A 2 75.52 28.26 8.36
C ALA A 2 74.53 28.98 7.38
N ASN A 3 74.77 28.93 6.08
CA ASN A 3 74.00 29.72 5.09
C ASN A 3 72.83 28.96 4.49
N ASP A 4 72.81 27.61 4.55
CA ASP A 4 71.70 26.77 3.97
C ASP A 4 70.48 26.75 4.88
N SER A 5 70.65 26.88 6.18
CA SER A 5 69.49 26.87 7.10
C SER A 5 68.59 28.13 6.97
N ASN A 6 69.16 29.27 6.60
CA ASN A 6 68.41 30.52 6.40
C ASN A 6 67.48 30.44 5.16
N GLY A 7 67.93 29.81 4.07
CA GLY A 7 67.18 29.64 2.85
C GLY A 7 65.92 28.71 3.04
N ILE A 8 66.11 27.68 3.83
CA ILE A 8 65.03 26.74 4.15
C ILE A 8 63.94 27.43 4.98
N TRP A 9 64.31 28.23 5.96
CA TRP A 9 63.41 29.02 6.80
C TRP A 9 62.63 30.08 6.00
N GLU A 10 63.19 30.69 5.01
CA GLU A 10 62.53 31.67 4.15
C GLU A 10 61.50 30.98 3.23
N ILE A 11 61.85 29.85 2.64
CA ILE A 11 60.96 29.03 1.83
C ILE A 11 59.76 28.52 2.68
N LEU A 12 60.05 28.07 3.92
CA LEU A 12 59.03 27.57 4.81
C LEU A 12 58.00 28.65 5.21
N LYS A 13 58.48 29.90 5.44
CA LYS A 13 57.59 31.05 5.74
C LYS A 13 56.62 31.38 4.62
N ILE A 14 56.95 31.09 3.37
CA ILE A 14 56.10 31.33 2.21
C ILE A 14 55.17 30.13 1.94
N ILE A 15 55.70 28.91 2.08
CA ILE A 15 54.93 27.68 1.78
C ILE A 15 53.89 27.39 2.85
N LEU A 16 54.19 27.61 4.14
CA LEU A 16 53.30 27.28 5.25
C LEU A 16 51.93 27.99 5.16
N PRO A 17 51.86 29.32 4.93
CA PRO A 17 50.58 30.00 4.75
C PRO A 17 49.80 29.51 3.53
N ALA A 18 50.51 29.27 2.41
CA ALA A 18 49.89 28.76 1.18
C ALA A 18 49.30 27.37 1.38
N LEU A 19 49.98 26.50 2.12
CA LEU A 19 49.50 25.16 2.45
C LEU A 19 48.26 25.21 3.37
N ILE A 20 48.26 26.10 4.36
CA ILE A 20 47.08 26.28 5.23
C ILE A 20 45.88 26.75 4.45
N VAL A 21 46.04 27.70 3.54
CA VAL A 21 44.95 28.19 2.68
C VAL A 21 44.47 27.07 1.76
N PHE A 22 45.37 26.30 1.17
CA PHE A 22 45.01 25.17 0.31
C PHE A 22 44.21 24.09 1.05
N VAL A 23 44.69 23.69 2.23
CA VAL A 23 44.00 22.69 3.06
C VAL A 23 42.63 23.20 3.49
N THR A 24 42.51 24.45 3.91
CA THR A 24 41.24 25.05 4.27
C THR A 24 40.28 25.10 3.11
N ALA A 25 40.74 25.56 1.94
CA ALA A 25 39.95 25.58 0.71
C ALA A 25 39.51 24.18 0.29
N TYR A 26 40.40 23.18 0.38
CA TYR A 26 40.07 21.78 0.11
C TYR A 26 38.96 21.24 1.00
N PHE A 27 39.03 21.47 2.32
CA PHE A 27 38.01 21.06 3.26
C PHE A 27 36.68 21.78 3.03
N LEU A 28 36.71 23.09 2.76
CA LEU A 28 35.48 23.86 2.45
C LEU A 28 34.84 23.35 1.18
N PHE A 29 35.63 23.12 0.13
CA PHE A 29 35.10 22.60 -1.16
C PHE A 29 34.53 21.20 -1.03
N ARG A 30 35.21 20.33 -0.30
CA ARG A 30 34.73 18.99 -0.02
C ARG A 30 33.40 19.01 0.76
N ASN A 31 33.29 19.80 1.82
CA ASN A 31 32.08 19.97 2.59
C ASN A 31 30.94 20.55 1.75
N MET A 32 31.23 21.49 0.87
CA MET A 32 30.25 22.07 -0.05
C MET A 32 29.69 21.00 -1.02
N LEU A 33 30.56 20.18 -1.61
CA LEU A 33 30.16 19.10 -2.50
C LEU A 33 29.33 18.01 -1.79
N GLU A 34 29.67 17.66 -0.55
CA GLU A 34 28.90 16.71 0.25
C GLU A 34 27.50 17.27 0.62
N ASN A 35 27.44 18.54 0.98
CA ASN A 35 26.16 19.21 1.25
C ASN A 35 25.28 19.30 0.01
N ASP A 36 25.83 19.61 -1.16
CA ASP A 36 25.10 19.66 -2.41
C ASP A 36 24.55 18.28 -2.80
N LYS A 37 25.31 17.21 -2.60
CA LYS A 37 24.83 15.84 -2.82
C LYS A 37 23.65 15.50 -1.93
N ARG A 38 23.76 15.75 -0.60
CA ARG A 38 22.70 15.52 0.37
C ARG A 38 21.44 16.32 0.05
N ARG A 39 21.60 17.56 -0.37
CA ARG A 39 20.50 18.43 -0.76
C ARG A 39 19.77 17.88 -1.99
N ARG A 40 20.49 17.49 -3.05
CA ARG A 40 19.91 16.89 -4.26
C ARG A 40 19.21 15.57 -3.96
N GLU A 41 19.79 14.71 -3.13
CA GLU A 41 19.16 13.47 -2.72
C GLU A 41 17.87 13.72 -1.91
N PHE A 42 17.87 14.74 -1.07
CA PHE A 42 16.67 15.14 -0.32
C PHE A 42 15.61 15.71 -1.26
N GLU A 43 15.95 16.63 -2.15
CA GLU A 43 15.04 17.21 -3.14
C GLU A 43 14.44 16.10 -4.04
N PHE A 44 15.25 15.14 -4.48
CA PHE A 44 14.80 14.00 -5.27
C PHE A 44 13.81 13.12 -4.50
N ARG A 45 14.09 12.80 -3.22
CA ARG A 45 13.16 12.04 -2.37
C ARG A 45 11.84 12.78 -2.14
N VAL A 46 11.88 14.08 -1.92
CA VAL A 46 10.67 14.90 -1.75
C VAL A 46 9.84 14.92 -3.03
N LEU A 47 10.46 15.06 -4.20
CA LEU A 47 9.77 14.99 -5.49
C LEU A 47 9.13 13.62 -5.73
N GLN A 48 9.87 12.53 -5.50
CA GLN A 48 9.33 11.17 -5.62
C GLN A 48 8.16 10.94 -4.65
N ALA A 49 8.28 11.37 -3.40
CA ALA A 49 7.19 11.24 -2.43
C ALA A 49 5.95 12.02 -2.88
N LYS A 50 6.13 13.23 -3.43
CA LYS A 50 5.03 14.06 -3.94
C LYS A 50 4.27 13.39 -5.09
N GLU A 51 4.97 12.68 -5.98
CA GLU A 51 4.35 11.96 -7.10
C GLU A 51 3.73 10.63 -6.66
N MET A 52 4.37 9.90 -5.74
CA MET A 52 3.91 8.58 -5.30
C MET A 52 2.75 8.65 -4.30
N THR A 53 2.66 9.71 -3.50
CA THR A 53 1.62 9.86 -2.47
C THR A 53 0.20 9.81 -3.05
N PRO A 54 -0.15 10.57 -4.11
CA PRO A 54 -1.48 10.51 -4.72
C PRO A 54 -1.83 9.13 -5.25
N LEU A 55 -0.88 8.43 -5.87
CA LEU A 55 -1.08 7.08 -6.41
C LEU A 55 -1.39 6.06 -5.30
N LYS A 56 -0.68 6.15 -4.17
CA LYS A 56 -0.96 5.30 -3.01
C LYS A 56 -2.33 5.60 -2.39
N LEU A 57 -2.68 6.87 -2.23
CA LEU A 57 -4.00 7.25 -1.71
C LEU A 57 -5.12 6.74 -2.62
N GLN A 58 -4.96 6.86 -3.93
CA GLN A 58 -5.91 6.30 -4.89
C GLN A 58 -6.01 4.77 -4.79
N ALA A 59 -4.90 4.08 -4.56
CA ALA A 59 -4.92 2.64 -4.34
C ALA A 59 -5.69 2.26 -3.06
N TYR A 60 -5.45 2.96 -1.96
CA TYR A 60 -6.20 2.73 -0.71
C TYR A 60 -7.69 3.02 -0.88
N GLU A 61 -8.06 4.07 -1.59
CA GLU A 61 -9.46 4.39 -1.90
C GLU A 61 -10.12 3.25 -2.71
N ARG A 62 -9.46 2.78 -3.76
CA ARG A 62 -9.95 1.68 -4.60
C ARG A 62 -10.10 0.38 -3.81
N LEU A 63 -9.15 0.05 -2.95
CA LEU A 63 -9.20 -1.15 -2.11
C LEU A 63 -10.28 -1.04 -1.03
N THR A 64 -10.51 0.16 -0.49
CA THR A 64 -11.65 0.43 0.40
C THR A 64 -12.97 0.14 -0.31
N LEU A 65 -13.15 0.72 -1.51
CA LEU A 65 -14.34 0.48 -2.33
C LEU A 65 -14.52 -0.99 -2.68
N PHE A 66 -13.44 -1.69 -3.00
CA PHE A 66 -13.48 -3.14 -3.23
C PHE A 66 -14.04 -3.88 -2.02
N LEU A 67 -13.48 -3.65 -0.83
CA LEU A 67 -13.90 -4.30 0.41
C LEU A 67 -15.36 -3.99 0.77
N GLU A 68 -15.75 -2.73 0.66
CA GLU A 68 -17.14 -2.31 0.87
C GLU A 68 -18.11 -2.99 -0.13
N ARG A 69 -17.70 -3.14 -1.39
CA ARG A 69 -18.51 -3.77 -2.43
C ARG A 69 -18.71 -5.26 -2.27
N ILE A 70 -17.73 -5.96 -1.70
CA ILE A 70 -17.84 -7.40 -1.42
C ILE A 70 -18.46 -7.69 -0.05
N SER A 71 -18.71 -6.68 0.78
CA SER A 71 -19.45 -6.87 2.04
C SER A 71 -20.87 -7.38 1.75
N PRO A 72 -21.43 -8.29 2.57
CA PRO A 72 -22.77 -8.81 2.35
C PRO A 72 -23.84 -7.73 2.20
N GLU A 73 -23.78 -6.69 3.05
CA GLU A 73 -24.73 -5.57 3.04
C GLU A 73 -24.77 -4.87 1.67
N SER A 74 -23.63 -4.51 1.13
CA SER A 74 -23.54 -3.82 -0.15
C SER A 74 -23.78 -4.75 -1.33
N MET A 75 -23.19 -5.96 -1.29
CA MET A 75 -23.25 -6.92 -2.39
C MET A 75 -24.67 -7.43 -2.65
N LEU A 76 -25.41 -7.78 -1.59
CA LEU A 76 -26.77 -8.32 -1.71
C LEU A 76 -27.77 -7.26 -2.21
N ILE A 77 -27.57 -5.98 -1.86
CA ILE A 77 -28.38 -4.88 -2.39
C ILE A 77 -28.08 -4.63 -3.87
N ARG A 78 -26.80 -4.63 -4.26
CA ARG A 78 -26.39 -4.34 -5.64
C ARG A 78 -26.73 -5.47 -6.62
N HIS A 79 -26.79 -6.69 -6.16
CA HIS A 79 -27.08 -7.89 -6.93
C HIS A 79 -28.34 -8.59 -6.42
N ALA A 80 -29.42 -7.82 -6.22
CA ALA A 80 -30.68 -8.40 -5.76
C ALA A 80 -31.14 -9.53 -6.68
N PRO A 81 -31.63 -10.67 -6.12
CA PRO A 81 -31.93 -11.89 -6.88
C PRO A 81 -33.30 -11.83 -7.56
N HIS A 82 -33.53 -10.89 -8.47
CA HIS A 82 -34.77 -10.78 -9.23
C HIS A 82 -35.05 -12.11 -9.98
N ASP A 83 -36.02 -12.87 -9.51
CA ASP A 83 -36.47 -14.14 -10.11
C ASP A 83 -35.39 -15.22 -10.34
N LEU A 84 -34.23 -15.10 -9.69
CA LEU A 84 -33.15 -16.07 -9.75
C LEU A 84 -33.37 -17.20 -8.76
N THR A 85 -32.97 -18.42 -9.15
CA THR A 85 -32.84 -19.53 -8.20
C THR A 85 -31.60 -19.38 -7.32
N VAL A 86 -31.49 -20.13 -6.23
CA VAL A 86 -30.32 -20.21 -5.37
C VAL A 86 -29.05 -20.46 -6.19
N GLY A 87 -29.08 -21.47 -7.09
CA GLY A 87 -27.92 -21.83 -7.92
C GLY A 87 -27.50 -20.71 -8.88
N GLN A 88 -28.47 -20.05 -9.52
CA GLN A 88 -28.19 -18.92 -10.41
C GLN A 88 -27.62 -17.71 -9.62
N TYR A 89 -28.24 -17.37 -8.51
CA TYR A 89 -27.80 -16.24 -7.68
C TYR A 89 -26.42 -16.48 -7.07
N HIS A 90 -26.12 -17.71 -6.64
CA HIS A 90 -24.79 -18.13 -6.21
C HIS A 90 -23.72 -17.82 -7.26
N GLN A 91 -23.94 -18.18 -8.52
CA GLN A 91 -22.99 -17.90 -9.60
C GLN A 91 -22.83 -16.39 -9.87
N VAL A 92 -23.91 -15.62 -9.80
CA VAL A 92 -23.86 -14.15 -9.93
C VAL A 92 -22.97 -13.53 -8.86
N LEU A 93 -23.14 -13.92 -7.59
CA LEU A 93 -22.35 -13.38 -6.47
C LEU A 93 -20.87 -13.75 -6.58
N LEU A 94 -20.54 -15.02 -6.89
CA LEU A 94 -19.16 -15.43 -7.10
C LEU A 94 -18.47 -14.68 -8.24
N THR A 95 -19.21 -14.51 -9.35
CA THR A 95 -18.71 -13.76 -10.51
C THR A 95 -18.46 -12.29 -10.16
N ALA A 96 -19.38 -11.67 -9.44
CA ALA A 96 -19.25 -10.29 -9.00
C ALA A 96 -18.00 -10.08 -8.13
N ILE A 97 -17.75 -10.95 -7.13
CA ILE A 97 -16.55 -10.85 -6.28
C ILE A 97 -15.27 -11.01 -7.11
N ARG A 98 -15.22 -11.97 -8.02
CA ARG A 98 -14.03 -12.20 -8.86
C ARG A 98 -13.75 -11.01 -9.75
N GLN A 99 -14.75 -10.47 -10.41
CA GLN A 99 -14.62 -9.29 -11.27
C GLN A 99 -14.14 -8.05 -10.49
N GLU A 100 -14.73 -7.77 -9.32
CA GLU A 100 -14.29 -6.66 -8.47
C GLU A 100 -12.83 -6.84 -8.01
N TYR A 101 -12.42 -8.07 -7.70
CA TYR A 101 -11.04 -8.36 -7.32
C TYR A 101 -10.07 -8.15 -8.49
N GLU A 102 -10.39 -8.67 -9.68
CA GLU A 102 -9.57 -8.53 -10.88
C GLU A 102 -9.36 -7.07 -11.27
N HIS A 103 -10.42 -6.25 -11.17
CA HIS A 103 -10.34 -4.80 -11.40
C HIS A 103 -9.37 -4.07 -10.45
N ASN A 104 -9.13 -4.62 -9.26
CA ASN A 104 -8.29 -4.02 -8.25
C ASN A 104 -6.92 -4.73 -8.08
N LEU A 105 -6.64 -5.76 -8.88
CA LEU A 105 -5.44 -6.59 -8.75
C LEU A 105 -4.13 -5.79 -8.86
N SER A 106 -4.09 -4.77 -9.71
CA SER A 106 -2.92 -3.91 -9.89
C SER A 106 -2.59 -3.06 -8.66
N GLN A 107 -3.55 -2.84 -7.75
CA GLN A 107 -3.33 -2.01 -6.57
C GLN A 107 -2.36 -2.64 -5.56
N GLN A 108 -2.10 -3.94 -5.67
CA GLN A 108 -1.15 -4.66 -4.82
C GLN A 108 0.26 -4.07 -4.79
N ILE A 109 0.67 -3.32 -5.83
CA ILE A 109 2.00 -2.72 -5.91
C ILE A 109 2.15 -1.47 -5.02
N TYR A 110 1.04 -0.87 -4.58
CA TYR A 110 1.02 0.37 -3.81
C TYR A 110 0.80 0.17 -2.31
N VAL A 111 0.48 -1.04 -1.87
CA VAL A 111 0.19 -1.39 -0.48
C VAL A 111 1.20 -2.39 0.06
N SER A 112 1.26 -2.58 1.38
CA SER A 112 2.15 -3.59 1.97
C SER A 112 1.71 -5.01 1.60
N ALA A 113 2.67 -5.94 1.53
CA ALA A 113 2.39 -7.35 1.29
C ALA A 113 1.46 -7.94 2.35
N VAL A 114 1.57 -7.48 3.60
CA VAL A 114 0.71 -7.91 4.72
C VAL A 114 -0.73 -7.49 4.47
N LEU A 115 -0.96 -6.20 4.18
CA LEU A 115 -2.30 -5.68 3.88
C LEU A 115 -2.91 -6.39 2.66
N TRP A 116 -2.12 -6.58 1.60
CA TRP A 116 -2.61 -7.31 0.43
C TRP A 116 -3.05 -8.74 0.75
N GLN A 117 -2.31 -9.45 1.61
CA GLN A 117 -2.71 -10.80 2.07
C GLN A 117 -4.00 -10.76 2.87
N THR A 118 -4.18 -9.77 3.76
CA THR A 118 -5.44 -9.61 4.51
C THR A 118 -6.62 -9.36 3.58
N ILE A 119 -6.47 -8.48 2.57
CA ILE A 119 -7.50 -8.19 1.57
C ILE A 119 -7.85 -9.45 0.75
N ARG A 120 -6.84 -10.19 0.31
CA ARG A 120 -7.04 -11.46 -0.40
C ARG A 120 -7.75 -12.49 0.48
N GLY A 121 -7.35 -12.58 1.74
CA GLY A 121 -7.99 -13.44 2.73
C GLY A 121 -9.47 -13.10 2.95
N ALA A 122 -9.82 -11.81 3.02
CA ALA A 122 -11.20 -11.36 3.12
C ALA A 122 -12.03 -11.81 1.92
N LYS A 123 -11.51 -11.65 0.69
CA LYS A 123 -12.15 -12.16 -0.54
C LYS A 123 -12.38 -13.67 -0.47
N GLU A 124 -11.37 -14.46 -0.11
CA GLU A 124 -11.50 -15.93 -0.05
C GLU A 124 -12.52 -16.36 1.01
N LYS A 125 -12.51 -15.75 2.18
CA LYS A 125 -13.50 -16.03 3.24
C LYS A 125 -14.91 -15.68 2.79
N MET A 126 -15.12 -14.58 2.08
CA MET A 126 -16.43 -14.25 1.50
C MET A 126 -16.91 -15.31 0.52
N ILE A 127 -16.03 -15.83 -0.34
CA ILE A 127 -16.37 -16.94 -1.26
C ILE A 127 -16.77 -18.20 -0.46
N VAL A 128 -16.04 -18.50 0.62
CA VAL A 128 -16.37 -19.65 1.49
C VAL A 128 -17.75 -19.48 2.15
N VAL A 129 -18.04 -18.29 2.69
CA VAL A 129 -19.37 -18.00 3.29
C VAL A 129 -20.48 -18.18 2.27
N ILE A 130 -20.31 -17.67 1.05
CA ILE A 130 -21.31 -17.79 -0.02
C ILE A 130 -21.51 -19.27 -0.41
N ASN A 131 -20.43 -20.03 -0.60
CA ASN A 131 -20.50 -21.44 -0.96
C ASN A 131 -21.21 -22.24 0.12
N ARG A 132 -20.79 -22.12 1.39
CA ARG A 132 -21.42 -22.78 2.53
C ARG A 132 -22.91 -22.45 2.60
N SER A 133 -23.28 -21.18 2.43
CA SER A 133 -24.69 -20.77 2.45
C SER A 133 -25.52 -21.38 1.34
N ALA A 134 -24.93 -21.58 0.15
CA ALA A 134 -25.61 -22.19 -0.98
C ALA A 134 -25.75 -23.72 -0.83
N GLU A 135 -24.77 -24.38 -0.20
CA GLU A 135 -24.80 -25.83 0.07
C GLU A 135 -25.92 -26.24 1.03
N GLU A 136 -26.32 -25.33 1.95
CA GLU A 136 -27.38 -25.55 2.94
C GLU A 136 -28.81 -25.38 2.38
N LEU A 137 -28.96 -25.03 1.08
CA LEU A 137 -30.23 -24.67 0.45
C LEU A 137 -30.54 -25.54 -0.80
N ASP A 138 -31.82 -25.67 -1.12
CA ASP A 138 -32.22 -26.23 -2.41
C ASP A 138 -31.80 -25.29 -3.54
N GLN A 139 -31.04 -25.83 -4.51
CA GLN A 139 -30.52 -25.06 -5.65
C GLN A 139 -31.64 -24.49 -6.57
N GLN A 140 -32.82 -25.11 -6.57
CA GLN A 140 -33.99 -24.61 -7.30
C GLN A 140 -34.86 -23.66 -6.45
N GLY A 141 -34.56 -23.50 -5.18
CA GLY A 141 -35.22 -22.56 -4.27
C GLY A 141 -35.07 -21.12 -4.70
N ALA A 142 -35.80 -20.22 -4.06
CA ALA A 142 -35.75 -18.80 -4.36
C ALA A 142 -34.43 -18.14 -3.92
N GLY A 143 -33.78 -17.37 -4.81
CA GLY A 143 -32.46 -16.77 -4.57
C GLY A 143 -32.40 -15.85 -3.34
N TYR A 144 -33.51 -15.22 -2.94
CA TYR A 144 -33.54 -14.38 -1.75
C TYR A 144 -33.24 -15.14 -0.45
N GLU A 145 -33.53 -16.45 -0.40
CA GLU A 145 -33.15 -17.29 0.75
C GLU A 145 -31.62 -17.40 0.89
N LEU A 146 -30.91 -17.48 -0.25
CA LEU A 146 -29.45 -17.45 -0.25
C LEU A 146 -28.91 -16.14 0.35
N GLY A 147 -29.49 -14.99 -0.01
CA GLY A 147 -29.11 -13.69 0.55
C GLY A 147 -29.26 -13.64 2.08
N LYS A 148 -30.38 -14.10 2.61
CA LYS A 148 -30.61 -14.20 4.06
C LYS A 148 -29.59 -15.11 4.73
N LYS A 149 -29.32 -16.28 4.13
CA LYS A 149 -28.40 -17.26 4.68
C LYS A 149 -26.96 -16.75 4.68
N ILE A 150 -26.52 -16.08 3.61
CA ILE A 150 -25.19 -15.44 3.56
C ILE A 150 -25.06 -14.41 4.66
N PHE A 151 -26.07 -13.56 4.86
CA PHE A 151 -26.02 -12.53 5.89
C PHE A 151 -25.94 -13.14 7.30
N SER A 152 -26.75 -14.18 7.59
CA SER A 152 -26.71 -14.92 8.86
C SER A 152 -25.33 -15.56 9.09
N ASN A 153 -24.82 -16.32 8.12
CA ASN A 153 -23.55 -17.02 8.24
C ASN A 153 -22.35 -16.03 8.37
N TYR A 154 -22.45 -14.86 7.72
CA TYR A 154 -21.42 -13.83 7.85
C TYR A 154 -21.35 -13.21 9.24
N LEU A 155 -22.50 -13.03 9.91
CA LEU A 155 -22.57 -12.52 11.29
C LEU A 155 -21.96 -13.48 12.32
N GLU A 156 -21.85 -14.76 12.01
CA GLU A 156 -21.20 -15.77 12.84
C GLU A 156 -19.66 -15.77 12.72
N GLU A 157 -19.12 -15.08 11.69
CA GLU A 157 -17.66 -14.97 11.49
C GLU A 157 -17.05 -13.96 12.48
N ASP A 158 -16.11 -14.42 13.31
CA ASP A 158 -15.41 -13.57 14.27
C ASP A 158 -13.87 -13.76 14.13
N PRO A 159 -13.12 -12.72 13.76
CA PRO A 159 -13.61 -11.42 13.29
C PRO A 159 -14.22 -11.49 11.89
N ALA A 160 -15.22 -10.61 11.64
CA ALA A 160 -15.79 -10.46 10.31
C ALA A 160 -14.70 -10.10 9.28
N PRO A 161 -14.51 -10.90 8.21
CA PRO A 161 -13.31 -10.83 7.38
C PRO A 161 -13.14 -9.49 6.65
N VAL A 162 -14.23 -8.91 6.17
CA VAL A 162 -14.19 -7.60 5.48
C VAL A 162 -13.90 -6.46 6.47
N ALA A 163 -14.49 -6.51 7.67
CA ALA A 163 -14.25 -5.50 8.71
C ALA A 163 -12.80 -5.50 9.18
N LEU A 164 -12.21 -6.68 9.34
CA LEU A 164 -10.78 -6.82 9.68
C LEU A 164 -9.90 -6.19 8.60
N ALA A 165 -10.14 -6.52 7.32
CA ALA A 165 -9.36 -5.99 6.22
C ALA A 165 -9.49 -4.46 6.09
N LEU A 166 -10.68 -3.90 6.31
CA LEU A 166 -10.91 -2.45 6.36
C LEU A 166 -10.17 -1.78 7.53
N SER A 167 -10.13 -2.42 8.69
CA SER A 167 -9.39 -1.94 9.86
C SER A 167 -7.88 -1.89 9.57
N ASP A 168 -7.32 -2.95 9.00
CA ASP A 168 -5.90 -3.03 8.65
C ASP A 168 -5.54 -1.99 7.59
N LEU A 169 -6.40 -1.81 6.58
CA LEU A 169 -6.22 -0.78 5.57
C LEU A 169 -6.20 0.62 6.18
N LYS A 170 -7.15 0.96 7.05
CA LYS A 170 -7.21 2.24 7.77
C LYS A 170 -5.95 2.44 8.63
N ASN A 171 -5.46 1.40 9.27
CA ASN A 171 -4.25 1.45 10.10
C ASN A 171 -2.99 1.70 9.25
N GLU A 172 -2.90 1.10 8.05
CA GLU A 172 -1.78 1.33 7.14
C GLU A 172 -1.80 2.77 6.59
N VAL A 173 -2.96 3.27 6.18
CA VAL A 173 -3.13 4.67 5.72
C VAL A 173 -2.69 5.66 6.80
N ARG A 174 -3.10 5.45 8.06
CA ARG A 174 -2.71 6.33 9.19
C ARG A 174 -1.20 6.38 9.45
N LYS A 175 -0.48 5.31 9.15
CA LYS A 175 0.99 5.27 9.28
C LYS A 175 1.69 5.96 8.10
N PHE A 176 0.98 6.10 7.00
CA PHE A 176 1.51 6.67 5.77
C PHE A 176 1.30 8.18 5.69
N ILE A 177 0.22 8.72 6.29
CA ILE A 177 -0.08 10.15 6.41
C ILE A 177 0.57 10.72 7.68
#